data_b86e136eebb9e54b579b06dcd465df60
#
_entry.id   b86e136eebb9e54b579b06dcd465df60
#
_cell.length_a   1.000
_cell.length_b   1.000
_cell.length_c   1.000
_cell.angle_alpha   90.00
_cell.angle_beta   90.00
_cell.angle_gamma   90.00
#
_symmetry.space_group_name_H-M   'P 1'
#
loop_
_entity.id
_entity.type
_entity.pdbx_description
1 polymer ?
#
loop_
_entity_poly.entity_id
_entity_poly.type
_entity_poly.pdbx_seq_one_letter_code
_entity_poly.pdbx_strand_id
1 'polypeptide(L)'
;MDVFLTSPWIPAEWVRAHGLQPRGIWSAENFQTGAWPLSAGVCAFAEAAVRFAGAQTDSAVIFSTACDQLRRGFDVAILRGQRRAFLFNLPATWQTAAAGQIFRSELERLGQFLLAIGGRAPSPEELWQEMLQSSRTRKRLLQSASAGSPRGFAEAVARFHWDGAFSPPPPAAPANQIPLALVGGPFLAPHWKVLDEIEAVGGRVVLNATETGERSLSPAFEIETGANHPFDVLVQGCCDNIVDVFQRPNTRLYSWLKPRLASRHVRGIVLWLFTGCDLWRAEAQTLRESFGLPVLLLEAGGEPGAAPREFNRLQAFVETLR
;
A
#
# COMPACT_ATOMS: atom_id res chain seq x y z
N MET A 1 -8.52 -20.36 5.48
CA MET A 1 -9.48 -19.23 5.57
C MET A 1 -8.75 -17.97 5.12
N ASP A 2 -9.41 -17.14 4.32
CA ASP A 2 -8.87 -15.86 3.89
C ASP A 2 -8.96 -14.80 5.01
N VAL A 3 -7.91 -13.98 5.10
CA VAL A 3 -7.79 -12.85 6.03
C VAL A 3 -7.46 -11.60 5.20
N PHE A 4 -8.43 -10.72 5.04
CA PHE A 4 -8.28 -9.52 4.23
C PHE A 4 -7.63 -8.38 5.02
N LEU A 5 -6.59 -7.78 4.44
CA LEU A 5 -5.81 -6.70 5.03
C LEU A 5 -6.19 -5.37 4.36
N THR A 6 -6.47 -4.32 5.12
CA THR A 6 -6.81 -2.99 4.58
C THR A 6 -5.58 -2.11 4.35
N SER A 7 -4.40 -2.55 4.76
CA SER A 7 -3.15 -1.80 4.60
C SER A 7 -1.96 -2.76 4.47
N PRO A 8 -0.96 -2.45 3.63
CA PRO A 8 0.25 -3.25 3.48
C PRO A 8 1.18 -3.19 4.71
N TRP A 9 0.90 -2.30 5.66
CA TRP A 9 1.65 -2.19 6.92
C TRP A 9 1.25 -3.24 7.97
N ILE A 10 0.24 -4.06 7.67
CA ILE A 10 -0.12 -5.23 8.47
C ILE A 10 0.72 -6.40 7.97
N PRO A 11 1.57 -7.03 8.80
CA PRO A 11 2.49 -8.09 8.36
C PRO A 11 1.76 -9.34 7.87
N ALA A 12 1.75 -9.56 6.56
CA ALA A 12 1.15 -10.72 5.93
C ALA A 12 1.87 -12.03 6.34
N GLU A 13 3.17 -11.95 6.64
CA GLU A 13 4.00 -13.05 7.13
C GLU A 13 3.47 -13.63 8.44
N TRP A 14 3.01 -12.75 9.34
CA TRP A 14 2.45 -13.17 10.61
C TRP A 14 1.15 -13.96 10.41
N VAL A 15 0.29 -13.49 9.50
CA VAL A 15 -0.96 -14.19 9.16
C VAL A 15 -0.67 -15.55 8.49
N ARG A 16 0.27 -15.61 7.54
CA ARG A 16 0.65 -16.87 6.89
C ARG A 16 1.26 -17.86 7.85
N ALA A 17 2.14 -17.44 8.75
CA ALA A 17 2.73 -18.28 9.76
C ALA A 17 1.67 -18.94 10.66
N HIS A 18 0.53 -18.29 10.90
CA HIS A 18 -0.61 -18.89 11.59
C HIS A 18 -1.42 -19.89 10.73
N GLY A 19 -0.99 -20.20 9.51
CA GLY A 19 -1.69 -21.11 8.60
C GLY A 19 -2.93 -20.52 7.92
N LEU A 20 -3.07 -19.20 7.95
CA LEU A 20 -4.16 -18.46 7.32
C LEU A 20 -3.66 -17.77 6.05
N GLN A 21 -4.59 -17.37 5.16
CA GLN A 21 -4.25 -16.78 3.87
C GLN A 21 -4.46 -15.26 3.89
N PRO A 22 -3.41 -14.44 4.05
CA PRO A 22 -3.53 -13.00 3.96
C PRO A 22 -3.79 -12.55 2.51
N ARG A 23 -4.69 -11.57 2.35
CA ARG A 23 -5.02 -10.98 1.06
C ARG A 23 -5.18 -9.47 1.18
N GLY A 24 -4.45 -8.70 0.41
CA GLY A 24 -4.67 -7.26 0.32
C GLY A 24 -6.01 -6.96 -0.35
N ILE A 25 -6.91 -6.22 0.31
CA ILE A 25 -8.23 -5.90 -0.26
C ILE A 25 -8.11 -5.15 -1.59
N TRP A 26 -7.08 -4.33 -1.76
CA TRP A 26 -6.80 -3.55 -2.99
C TRP A 26 -6.47 -4.41 -4.20
N SER A 27 -6.22 -5.70 -4.00
CA SER A 27 -5.96 -6.68 -5.06
C SER A 27 -7.17 -7.57 -5.36
N ALA A 28 -8.28 -7.41 -4.62
CA ALA A 28 -9.49 -8.19 -4.83
C ALA A 28 -10.27 -7.66 -6.05
N GLU A 29 -10.68 -8.54 -6.95
CA GLU A 29 -11.44 -8.18 -8.17
C GLU A 29 -12.76 -7.47 -7.86
N ASN A 30 -13.42 -7.84 -6.75
CA ASN A 30 -14.68 -7.26 -6.30
C ASN A 30 -14.50 -6.05 -5.36
N PHE A 31 -13.26 -5.59 -5.14
CA PHE A 31 -13.01 -4.38 -4.38
C PHE A 31 -13.16 -3.16 -5.29
N GLN A 32 -14.30 -2.50 -5.19
CA GLN A 32 -14.64 -1.36 -6.03
C GLN A 32 -14.91 -0.11 -5.19
N THR A 33 -14.37 1.01 -5.63
CA THR A 33 -14.70 2.34 -5.13
C THR A 33 -15.73 2.97 -6.05
N GLY A 34 -16.83 3.55 -5.53
CA GLY A 34 -17.64 4.46 -6.31
C GLY A 34 -19.01 4.05 -6.81
N ALA A 35 -19.56 2.91 -6.38
CA ALA A 35 -20.94 2.55 -6.76
C ALA A 35 -22.05 3.15 -5.87
N TRP A 36 -21.68 3.96 -4.87
CA TRP A 36 -22.63 4.50 -3.89
C TRP A 36 -22.37 5.98 -3.67
N PRO A 37 -23.42 6.79 -3.35
CA PRO A 37 -23.19 8.13 -2.92
C PRO A 37 -22.31 8.11 -1.68
N LEU A 38 -21.12 8.72 -1.78
CA LEU A 38 -20.24 8.91 -0.65
C LEU A 38 -20.99 9.62 0.45
N SER A 39 -20.98 9.07 1.66
CA SER A 39 -21.36 9.87 2.82
C SER A 39 -20.47 11.10 2.84
N ALA A 40 -21.04 12.29 3.01
CA ALA A 40 -20.30 13.53 2.95
C ALA A 40 -19.05 13.48 3.85
N GLY A 41 -17.87 13.70 3.28
CA GLY A 41 -16.61 13.70 4.00
C GLY A 41 -15.96 12.33 4.24
N VAL A 42 -16.48 11.24 3.68
CA VAL A 42 -15.85 9.91 3.79
C VAL A 42 -14.97 9.65 2.57
N CYS A 43 -13.75 9.14 2.81
CA CYS A 43 -12.84 8.71 1.78
C CYS A 43 -13.40 7.49 1.02
N ALA A 44 -13.39 7.55 -0.31
CA ALA A 44 -13.91 6.49 -1.17
C ALA A 44 -13.28 5.11 -0.88
N PHE A 45 -12.00 5.06 -0.53
CA PHE A 45 -11.32 3.81 -0.15
C PHE A 45 -11.86 3.26 1.17
N ALA A 46 -12.03 4.10 2.20
CA ALA A 46 -12.53 3.64 3.50
C ALA A 46 -13.98 3.14 3.40
N GLU A 47 -14.82 3.83 2.62
CA GLU A 47 -16.19 3.37 2.37
C GLU A 47 -16.22 2.03 1.64
N ALA A 48 -15.39 1.86 0.60
CA ALA A 48 -15.26 0.59 -0.11
C ALA A 48 -14.78 -0.55 0.81
N ALA A 49 -13.83 -0.26 1.72
CA ALA A 49 -13.35 -1.23 2.70
C ALA A 49 -14.47 -1.71 3.66
N VAL A 50 -15.34 -0.80 4.12
CA VAL A 50 -16.50 -1.16 4.96
C VAL A 50 -17.50 -2.02 4.20
N ARG A 51 -17.80 -1.67 2.93
CA ARG A 51 -18.71 -2.48 2.09
C ARG A 51 -18.14 -3.86 1.82
N PHE A 52 -16.86 -3.90 1.44
CA PHE A 52 -16.16 -5.16 1.19
C PHE A 52 -16.19 -6.05 2.43
N ALA A 53 -15.88 -5.50 3.62
CA ALA A 53 -15.93 -6.23 4.88
C ALA A 53 -17.32 -6.78 5.17
N GLY A 54 -18.37 -6.01 4.93
CA GLY A 54 -19.76 -6.46 5.12
C GLY A 54 -20.20 -7.60 4.20
N ALA A 55 -19.54 -7.75 3.05
CA ALA A 55 -19.79 -8.86 2.11
C ALA A 55 -19.02 -10.15 2.47
N GLN A 56 -18.06 -10.09 3.41
CA GLN A 56 -17.21 -11.22 3.80
C GLN A 56 -17.81 -11.94 5.03
N THR A 57 -18.62 -12.97 4.81
CA THR A 57 -19.27 -13.73 5.91
C THR A 57 -18.35 -14.78 6.52
N ASP A 58 -17.50 -15.42 5.70
CA ASP A 58 -16.67 -16.57 6.09
C ASP A 58 -15.17 -16.24 6.23
N SER A 59 -14.80 -14.99 5.96
CA SER A 59 -13.44 -14.48 6.01
C SER A 59 -13.27 -13.47 7.14
N ALA A 60 -12.02 -13.23 7.55
CA ALA A 60 -11.70 -12.17 8.48
C ALA A 60 -11.25 -10.91 7.74
N VAL A 61 -11.45 -9.74 8.36
CA VAL A 61 -10.97 -8.45 7.83
C VAL A 61 -10.19 -7.71 8.92
N ILE A 62 -8.94 -7.34 8.60
CA ILE A 62 -8.09 -6.56 9.50
C ILE A 62 -8.04 -5.13 8.99
N PHE A 63 -8.64 -4.23 9.75
CA PHE A 63 -8.52 -2.79 9.56
C PHE A 63 -7.25 -2.27 10.21
N SER A 64 -6.74 -1.12 9.75
CA SER A 64 -5.60 -0.45 10.34
C SER A 64 -5.94 0.95 10.82
N THR A 65 -5.16 1.46 11.77
CA THR A 65 -5.24 2.85 12.21
C THR A 65 -4.34 3.79 11.40
N ALA A 66 -3.97 3.41 10.16
CA ALA A 66 -3.20 4.26 9.25
C ALA A 66 -3.91 5.59 8.95
N CYS A 67 -5.25 5.61 9.01
CA CYS A 67 -6.02 6.85 9.01
C CYS A 67 -7.28 6.72 9.86
N ASP A 68 -7.82 7.85 10.31
CA ASP A 68 -9.02 7.88 11.15
C ASP A 68 -10.25 7.32 10.44
N GLN A 69 -10.33 7.44 9.12
CA GLN A 69 -11.46 6.92 8.37
C GLN A 69 -11.49 5.39 8.33
N LEU A 70 -10.34 4.74 8.16
CA LEU A 70 -10.25 3.27 8.27
C LEU A 70 -10.54 2.79 9.69
N ARG A 71 -10.08 3.54 10.70
CA ARG A 71 -10.40 3.26 12.10
C ARG A 71 -11.91 3.32 12.36
N ARG A 72 -12.58 4.37 11.86
CA ARG A 72 -14.05 4.47 11.94
C ARG A 72 -14.75 3.43 11.08
N GLY A 73 -14.13 3.06 9.94
CA GLY A 73 -14.61 1.96 9.10
C GLY A 73 -14.71 0.64 9.85
N PHE A 74 -13.76 0.34 10.73
CA PHE A 74 -13.84 -0.82 11.63
C PHE A 74 -15.08 -0.76 12.53
N ASP A 75 -15.33 0.36 13.22
CA ASP A 75 -16.49 0.52 14.07
C ASP A 75 -17.81 0.27 13.30
N VAL A 76 -17.91 0.82 12.10
CA VAL A 76 -19.08 0.65 11.22
C VAL A 76 -19.20 -0.80 10.75
N ALA A 77 -18.12 -1.49 10.42
CA ALA A 77 -18.13 -2.89 10.00
C ALA A 77 -18.65 -3.79 11.13
N ILE A 78 -18.21 -3.57 12.37
CA ILE A 78 -18.72 -4.29 13.55
C ILE A 78 -20.20 -4.03 13.75
N LEU A 79 -20.65 -2.77 13.70
CA LEU A 79 -22.07 -2.41 13.85
C LEU A 79 -22.96 -3.04 12.76
N ARG A 80 -22.40 -3.28 11.57
CA ARG A 80 -23.08 -3.97 10.45
C ARG A 80 -22.99 -5.49 10.50
N GLY A 81 -22.45 -6.05 11.59
CA GLY A 81 -22.44 -7.49 11.85
C GLY A 81 -21.21 -8.25 11.37
N GLN A 82 -20.13 -7.58 10.97
CA GLN A 82 -18.86 -8.25 10.67
C GLN A 82 -18.22 -8.74 11.99
N ARG A 83 -18.38 -10.04 12.28
CA ARG A 83 -17.94 -10.64 13.55
C ARG A 83 -16.45 -11.02 13.56
N ARG A 84 -15.84 -11.17 12.39
CA ARG A 84 -14.42 -11.54 12.22
C ARG A 84 -13.61 -10.32 11.76
N ALA A 85 -13.78 -9.18 12.42
CA ALA A 85 -12.98 -7.99 12.17
C ALA A 85 -12.02 -7.74 13.32
N PHE A 86 -10.84 -7.23 12.98
CA PHE A 86 -9.80 -6.82 13.91
C PHE A 86 -9.30 -5.44 13.55
N LEU A 87 -9.02 -4.60 14.55
CA LEU A 87 -8.38 -3.31 14.36
C LEU A 87 -6.91 -3.41 14.80
N PHE A 88 -6.00 -3.30 13.84
CA PHE A 88 -4.57 -3.29 14.07
C PHE A 88 -4.08 -1.85 14.26
N ASN A 89 -3.54 -1.57 15.46
CA ASN A 89 -3.05 -0.23 15.80
C ASN A 89 -1.62 -0.04 15.30
N LEU A 90 -1.46 0.80 14.29
CA LEU A 90 -0.16 1.24 13.81
C LEU A 90 0.34 2.43 14.64
N PRO A 91 1.62 2.44 15.07
CA PRO A 91 2.17 3.57 15.81
C PRO A 91 2.16 4.84 14.94
N ALA A 92 1.54 5.91 15.43
CA ALA A 92 1.49 7.20 14.75
C ALA A 92 2.85 7.94 14.77
N THR A 93 3.81 7.49 15.59
CA THR A 93 5.19 7.98 15.64
C THR A 93 6.17 6.81 15.61
N TRP A 94 7.38 7.09 15.20
CA TRP A 94 8.47 6.11 15.13
C TRP A 94 9.69 6.51 15.98
N GLN A 95 9.65 7.70 16.59
CA GLN A 95 10.81 8.32 17.26
C GLN A 95 11.06 7.79 18.66
N THR A 96 10.16 7.00 19.23
CA THR A 96 10.26 6.52 20.61
C THR A 96 10.32 5.01 20.68
N ALA A 97 11.02 4.47 21.68
CA ALA A 97 11.02 3.03 21.96
C ALA A 97 9.61 2.47 22.21
N ALA A 98 8.70 3.29 22.72
CA ALA A 98 7.30 2.92 22.93
C ALA A 98 6.59 2.55 21.61
N ALA A 99 6.97 3.14 20.48
CA ALA A 99 6.39 2.80 19.18
C ALA A 99 6.63 1.33 18.83
N GLY A 100 7.86 0.84 19.00
CA GLY A 100 8.19 -0.57 18.76
C GLY A 100 7.48 -1.50 19.74
N GLN A 101 7.34 -1.09 21.02
CA GLN A 101 6.59 -1.86 22.02
C GLN A 101 5.09 -1.95 21.69
N ILE A 102 4.48 -0.85 21.26
CA ILE A 102 3.08 -0.83 20.80
C ILE A 102 2.93 -1.79 19.61
N PHE A 103 3.81 -1.70 18.61
CA PHE A 103 3.73 -2.57 17.44
C PHE A 103 3.88 -4.05 17.80
N ARG A 104 4.79 -4.38 18.75
CA ARG A 104 4.94 -5.73 19.30
C ARG A 104 3.64 -6.24 19.92
N SER A 105 3.08 -5.46 20.87
CA SER A 105 1.85 -5.82 21.57
C SER A 105 0.67 -5.99 20.59
N GLU A 106 0.62 -5.18 19.53
CA GLU A 106 -0.40 -5.33 18.49
C GLU A 106 -0.23 -6.62 17.68
N LEU A 107 1.00 -7.04 17.37
CA LEU A 107 1.25 -8.33 16.71
C LEU A 107 0.88 -9.51 17.61
N GLU A 108 1.17 -9.43 18.92
CA GLU A 108 0.77 -10.44 19.90
C GLU A 108 -0.77 -10.53 19.98
N ARG A 109 -1.45 -9.37 20.06
CA ARG A 109 -2.92 -9.27 20.06
C ARG A 109 -3.53 -9.81 18.76
N LEU A 110 -2.92 -9.49 17.61
CA LEU A 110 -3.31 -10.05 16.32
C LEU A 110 -3.13 -11.58 16.32
N GLY A 111 -2.03 -12.11 16.86
CA GLY A 111 -1.80 -13.55 16.98
C GLY A 111 -2.93 -14.24 17.76
N GLN A 112 -3.37 -13.68 18.87
CA GLN A 112 -4.51 -14.23 19.63
C GLN A 112 -5.81 -14.21 18.82
N PHE A 113 -6.05 -13.13 18.05
CA PHE A 113 -7.20 -13.08 17.15
C PHE A 113 -7.12 -14.15 16.05
N LEU A 114 -5.93 -14.34 15.43
CA LEU A 114 -5.73 -15.35 14.39
C LEU A 114 -5.97 -16.78 14.92
N LEU A 115 -5.55 -17.08 16.16
CA LEU A 115 -5.86 -18.35 16.82
C LEU A 115 -7.37 -18.51 17.03
N ALA A 116 -8.06 -17.47 17.50
CA ALA A 116 -9.49 -17.51 17.76
C ALA A 116 -10.34 -17.75 16.51
N ILE A 117 -9.85 -17.36 15.33
CA ILE A 117 -10.54 -17.58 14.05
C ILE A 117 -10.14 -18.86 13.33
N GLY A 118 -9.35 -19.73 13.97
CA GLY A 118 -9.00 -21.05 13.45
C GLY A 118 -7.57 -21.17 12.89
N GLY A 119 -6.73 -20.20 13.13
CA GLY A 119 -5.29 -20.32 12.91
C GLY A 119 -4.62 -21.21 13.94
N ARG A 120 -3.34 -21.50 13.75
CA ARG A 120 -2.49 -22.24 14.69
C ARG A 120 -1.29 -21.39 15.12
N ALA A 121 -0.75 -21.66 16.31
CA ALA A 121 0.46 -20.97 16.76
C ALA A 121 1.65 -21.37 15.86
N PRO A 122 2.36 -20.40 15.28
CA PRO A 122 3.52 -20.69 14.44
C PRO A 122 4.73 -21.09 15.29
N SER A 123 5.53 -22.02 14.79
CA SER A 123 6.88 -22.19 15.33
C SER A 123 7.80 -21.04 14.87
N PRO A 124 8.92 -20.80 15.58
CA PRO A 124 9.89 -19.81 15.13
C PRO A 124 10.41 -20.10 13.70
N GLU A 125 10.63 -21.36 13.37
CA GLU A 125 11.10 -21.77 12.05
C GLU A 125 10.07 -21.46 10.95
N GLU A 126 8.79 -21.77 11.16
CA GLU A 126 7.72 -21.46 10.22
C GLU A 126 7.62 -19.97 9.94
N LEU A 127 7.65 -19.14 10.99
CA LEU A 127 7.65 -17.70 10.84
C LEU A 127 8.85 -17.22 10.03
N TRP A 128 10.04 -17.74 10.33
CA TRP A 128 11.27 -17.37 9.63
C TRP A 128 11.21 -17.72 8.14
N GLN A 129 10.70 -18.91 7.79
CA GLN A 129 10.54 -19.32 6.39
C GLN A 129 9.57 -18.41 5.62
N GLU A 130 8.44 -18.02 6.21
CA GLU A 130 7.49 -17.08 5.61
C GLU A 130 8.12 -15.70 5.38
N MET A 131 8.90 -15.21 6.35
CA MET A 131 9.63 -13.95 6.24
C MET A 131 10.66 -13.98 5.10
N LEU A 132 11.46 -15.05 5.01
CA LEU A 132 12.46 -15.22 3.96
C LEU A 132 11.83 -15.32 2.57
N GLN A 133 10.73 -16.07 2.43
CA GLN A 133 10.04 -16.19 1.16
C GLN A 133 9.47 -14.86 0.70
N SER A 134 8.79 -14.12 1.56
CA SER A 134 8.29 -12.78 1.28
C SER A 134 9.42 -11.83 0.88
N SER A 135 10.53 -11.85 1.62
CA SER A 135 11.70 -11.02 1.36
C SER A 135 12.30 -11.27 -0.03
N ARG A 136 12.44 -12.56 -0.41
CA ARG A 136 12.91 -12.95 -1.75
C ARG A 136 11.98 -12.43 -2.85
N THR A 137 10.67 -12.55 -2.65
CA THR A 137 9.67 -12.06 -3.62
C THR A 137 9.71 -10.55 -3.74
N ARG A 138 9.74 -9.80 -2.63
CA ARG A 138 9.87 -8.33 -2.63
C ARG A 138 11.13 -7.87 -3.35
N LYS A 139 12.28 -8.51 -3.06
CA LYS A 139 13.56 -8.19 -3.74
C LYS A 139 13.47 -8.37 -5.26
N ARG A 140 12.88 -9.48 -5.72
CA ARG A 140 12.66 -9.72 -7.16
C ARG A 140 11.74 -8.69 -7.80
N LEU A 141 10.65 -8.30 -7.13
CA LEU A 141 9.74 -7.25 -7.59
C LEU A 141 10.47 -5.92 -7.71
N LEU A 142 11.22 -5.50 -6.68
CA LEU A 142 11.99 -4.26 -6.72
C LEU A 142 13.04 -4.25 -7.82
N GLN A 143 13.70 -5.38 -8.09
CA GLN A 143 14.64 -5.52 -9.20
C GLN A 143 13.95 -5.39 -10.58
N SER A 144 12.71 -5.82 -10.68
CA SER A 144 11.93 -5.72 -11.93
C SER A 144 11.27 -4.37 -12.17
N ALA A 145 11.22 -3.49 -11.15
CA ALA A 145 10.47 -2.23 -11.20
C ALA A 145 10.91 -1.29 -12.33
N SER A 146 12.22 -1.24 -12.65
CA SER A 146 12.75 -0.35 -13.69
C SER A 146 12.64 -0.94 -15.11
N ALA A 147 12.65 -2.26 -15.24
CA ALA A 147 12.63 -2.96 -16.52
C ALA A 147 11.21 -3.28 -17.01
N GLY A 148 10.26 -3.39 -16.10
CA GLY A 148 8.87 -3.71 -16.41
C GLY A 148 8.05 -2.51 -16.89
N SER A 149 6.93 -2.79 -17.58
CA SER A 149 5.93 -1.76 -17.86
C SER A 149 5.30 -1.28 -16.54
N PRO A 150 4.94 0.01 -16.41
CA PRO A 150 4.37 0.56 -15.19
C PRO A 150 3.11 -0.20 -14.72
N ARG A 151 2.24 -0.53 -15.67
CA ARG A 151 1.03 -1.31 -15.38
C ARG A 151 1.36 -2.75 -14.96
N GLY A 152 2.21 -3.44 -15.70
CA GLY A 152 2.61 -4.80 -15.36
C GLY A 152 3.31 -4.89 -14.00
N PHE A 153 4.06 -3.86 -13.60
CA PHE A 153 4.62 -3.77 -12.25
C PHE A 153 3.53 -3.62 -11.18
N ALA A 154 2.52 -2.76 -11.40
CA ALA A 154 1.39 -2.64 -10.47
C ALA A 154 0.62 -3.96 -10.31
N GLU A 155 0.38 -4.68 -11.42
CA GLU A 155 -0.24 -6.01 -11.44
C GLU A 155 0.60 -7.04 -10.68
N ALA A 156 1.92 -7.04 -10.87
CA ALA A 156 2.83 -7.96 -10.18
C ALA A 156 2.87 -7.71 -8.66
N VAL A 157 2.86 -6.45 -8.22
CA VAL A 157 2.78 -6.10 -6.79
C VAL A 157 1.43 -6.49 -6.21
N ALA A 158 0.33 -6.24 -6.92
CA ALA A 158 -1.01 -6.66 -6.48
C ALA A 158 -1.11 -8.18 -6.34
N ARG A 159 -0.54 -8.94 -7.28
CA ARG A 159 -0.48 -10.40 -7.21
C ARG A 159 0.29 -10.89 -5.98
N PHE A 160 1.43 -10.26 -5.68
CA PHE A 160 2.17 -10.55 -4.45
C PHE A 160 1.33 -10.32 -3.19
N HIS A 161 0.58 -9.23 -3.12
CA HIS A 161 -0.31 -8.96 -1.99
C HIS A 161 -1.55 -9.85 -1.94
N TRP A 162 -1.91 -10.47 -3.07
CA TRP A 162 -3.04 -11.40 -3.13
C TRP A 162 -2.69 -12.80 -2.67
N ASP A 163 -1.58 -13.36 -3.17
CA ASP A 163 -1.24 -14.77 -2.92
C ASP A 163 0.24 -15.01 -2.56
N GLY A 164 1.04 -13.96 -2.42
CA GLY A 164 2.47 -14.06 -2.13
C GLY A 164 3.33 -14.43 -3.34
N ALA A 165 2.72 -14.65 -4.52
CA ALA A 165 3.43 -15.12 -5.70
C ALA A 165 4.25 -14.01 -6.37
N PHE A 166 5.37 -14.41 -6.98
CA PHE A 166 6.13 -13.58 -7.90
C PHE A 166 5.60 -13.78 -9.33
N SER A 167 5.24 -12.70 -9.98
CA SER A 167 4.99 -12.65 -11.41
C SER A 167 5.88 -11.57 -12.02
N PRO A 168 6.76 -11.89 -12.99
CA PRO A 168 7.58 -10.86 -13.61
C PRO A 168 6.68 -9.92 -14.43
N PRO A 169 6.82 -8.60 -14.27
CA PRO A 169 6.08 -7.68 -15.14
C PRO A 169 6.58 -7.81 -16.58
N PRO A 170 5.70 -7.64 -17.58
CA PRO A 170 6.12 -7.60 -18.97
C PRO A 170 7.13 -6.45 -19.17
N PRO A 171 8.11 -6.63 -20.09
CA PRO A 171 9.11 -5.61 -20.33
C PRO A 171 8.44 -4.31 -20.81
N ALA A 172 9.04 -3.19 -20.41
CA ALA A 172 8.60 -1.90 -20.90
C ALA A 172 8.99 -1.70 -22.38
N ALA A 173 8.11 -1.06 -23.13
CA ALA A 173 8.48 -0.61 -24.46
C ALA A 173 9.57 0.48 -24.37
N PRO A 174 10.61 0.42 -25.23
CA PRO A 174 11.59 1.50 -25.30
C PRO A 174 10.89 2.75 -25.85
N ALA A 175 10.90 3.82 -25.07
CA ALA A 175 10.35 5.10 -25.51
C ALA A 175 11.09 6.25 -24.86
N ASN A 176 11.24 7.35 -25.61
CA ASN A 176 11.75 8.60 -25.07
C ASN A 176 10.62 9.35 -24.36
N GLN A 177 10.25 8.85 -23.18
CA GLN A 177 9.13 9.37 -22.38
C GLN A 177 9.65 10.17 -21.20
N ILE A 178 8.83 11.13 -20.72
CA ILE A 178 9.15 11.95 -19.57
C ILE A 178 9.01 11.11 -18.28
N PRO A 179 10.09 10.95 -17.48
CA PRO A 179 10.04 10.14 -16.28
C PRO A 179 9.25 10.83 -15.16
N LEU A 180 8.22 10.17 -14.67
CA LEU A 180 7.33 10.63 -13.62
C LEU A 180 7.37 9.69 -12.41
N ALA A 181 7.09 10.23 -11.23
CA ALA A 181 6.75 9.44 -10.05
C ALA A 181 5.25 9.49 -9.78
N LEU A 182 4.64 8.35 -9.49
CA LEU A 182 3.30 8.25 -8.94
C LEU A 182 3.42 8.08 -7.42
N VAL A 183 2.99 9.07 -6.65
CA VAL A 183 3.11 9.11 -5.18
C VAL A 183 1.72 9.22 -4.59
N GLY A 184 1.43 8.57 -3.47
CA GLY A 184 0.12 8.76 -2.85
C GLY A 184 -0.41 7.57 -2.06
N GLY A 185 -1.71 7.55 -1.85
CA GLY A 185 -2.44 6.49 -1.16
C GLY A 185 -2.56 5.19 -1.96
N PRO A 186 -3.51 4.31 -1.61
CA PRO A 186 -3.71 3.06 -2.34
C PRO A 186 -4.05 3.29 -3.81
N PHE A 187 -3.43 2.52 -4.70
CA PHE A 187 -3.66 2.57 -6.14
C PHE A 187 -4.20 1.22 -6.61
N LEU A 188 -5.50 1.20 -6.94
CA LEU A 188 -6.28 -0.02 -7.14
C LEU A 188 -6.37 -0.42 -8.60
N ALA A 189 -6.63 -1.70 -8.87
CA ALA A 189 -6.77 -2.25 -10.22
C ALA A 189 -7.70 -1.44 -11.16
N PRO A 190 -8.89 -0.99 -10.75
CA PRO A 190 -9.75 -0.17 -11.61
C PRO A 190 -9.13 1.16 -12.08
N HIS A 191 -8.09 1.64 -11.38
CA HIS A 191 -7.42 2.91 -11.68
C HIS A 191 -6.12 2.75 -12.49
N TRP A 192 -5.64 1.53 -12.73
CA TRP A 192 -4.37 1.30 -13.43
C TRP A 192 -4.34 1.85 -14.86
N LYS A 193 -5.51 2.09 -15.46
CA LYS A 193 -5.59 2.77 -16.77
C LYS A 193 -4.93 4.17 -16.77
N VAL A 194 -4.80 4.83 -15.61
CA VAL A 194 -4.08 6.09 -15.49
C VAL A 194 -2.60 5.93 -15.92
N LEU A 195 -2.00 4.75 -15.71
CA LEU A 195 -0.64 4.45 -16.18
C LEU A 195 -0.59 4.43 -17.70
N ASP A 196 -1.58 3.81 -18.34
CA ASP A 196 -1.69 3.75 -19.80
C ASP A 196 -1.95 5.16 -20.39
N GLU A 197 -2.78 5.96 -19.70
CA GLU A 197 -3.07 7.36 -20.06
C GLU A 197 -1.82 8.25 -19.95
N ILE A 198 -1.00 8.08 -18.92
CA ILE A 198 0.29 8.76 -18.77
C ILE A 198 1.22 8.40 -19.93
N GLU A 199 1.30 7.13 -20.31
CA GLU A 199 2.13 6.68 -21.44
C GLU A 199 1.63 7.23 -22.78
N ALA A 200 0.30 7.29 -22.99
CA ALA A 200 -0.32 7.82 -24.19
C ALA A 200 0.00 9.31 -24.43
N VAL A 201 0.20 10.11 -23.38
CA VAL A 201 0.56 11.53 -23.47
C VAL A 201 2.08 11.77 -23.48
N GLY A 202 2.90 10.73 -23.49
CA GLY A 202 4.36 10.79 -23.56
C GLY A 202 5.08 10.88 -22.20
N GLY A 203 4.37 10.60 -21.10
CA GLY A 203 4.97 10.39 -19.78
C GLY A 203 5.23 8.91 -19.50
N ARG A 204 6.01 8.60 -18.47
CA ARG A 204 6.20 7.24 -17.97
C ARG A 204 6.40 7.24 -16.47
N VAL A 205 5.64 6.43 -15.75
CA VAL A 205 5.84 6.23 -14.32
C VAL A 205 7.06 5.31 -14.12
N VAL A 206 8.19 5.92 -13.72
CA VAL A 206 9.44 5.20 -13.42
C VAL A 206 9.56 4.87 -11.91
N LEU A 207 8.71 5.46 -11.08
CA LEU A 207 8.63 5.21 -9.65
C LEU A 207 7.15 5.14 -9.24
N ASN A 208 6.66 3.94 -8.92
CA ASN A 208 5.36 3.77 -8.28
C ASN A 208 5.52 3.80 -6.75
N ALA A 209 5.47 5.00 -6.19
CA ALA A 209 5.57 5.26 -4.75
C ALA A 209 4.19 5.40 -4.08
N THR A 210 3.16 4.76 -4.60
CA THR A 210 1.86 4.67 -3.92
C THR A 210 1.92 3.71 -2.73
N GLU A 211 0.93 3.73 -1.86
CA GLU A 211 0.85 2.80 -0.71
C GLU A 211 0.87 1.34 -1.16
N THR A 212 0.27 1.03 -2.30
CA THR A 212 0.21 -0.32 -2.88
C THR A 212 1.28 -0.56 -3.97
N GLY A 213 2.23 0.34 -4.12
CA GLY A 213 3.38 0.26 -5.02
C GLY A 213 4.67 -0.16 -4.30
N GLU A 214 5.80 0.45 -4.68
CA GLU A 214 7.13 0.10 -4.15
C GLU A 214 7.26 0.31 -2.63
N ARG A 215 6.50 1.23 -2.04
CA ARG A 215 6.50 1.44 -0.59
C ARG A 215 6.03 0.21 0.17
N SER A 216 5.10 -0.55 -0.38
CA SER A 216 4.58 -1.78 0.22
C SER A 216 5.55 -2.97 0.16
N LEU A 217 6.65 -2.83 -0.56
CA LEU A 217 7.66 -3.89 -0.73
C LEU A 217 8.77 -3.85 0.33
N SER A 218 8.62 -3.08 1.36
CA SER A 218 9.44 -3.12 2.57
C SER A 218 8.68 -3.89 3.67
N PRO A 219 9.38 -4.55 4.62
CA PRO A 219 10.81 -4.71 4.74
C PRO A 219 11.38 -5.85 3.90
N ALA A 220 12.69 -5.82 3.65
CA ALA A 220 13.46 -6.99 3.30
C ALA A 220 14.13 -7.52 4.57
N PHE A 221 13.84 -8.76 4.95
CA PHE A 221 14.48 -9.39 6.10
C PHE A 221 15.83 -9.97 5.67
N GLU A 222 16.89 -9.67 6.42
CA GLU A 222 18.23 -10.17 6.13
C GLU A 222 18.46 -11.55 6.77
N ILE A 223 19.10 -12.44 6.01
CA ILE A 223 19.21 -13.87 6.33
C ILE A 223 20.11 -14.12 7.55
N GLU A 224 21.06 -13.24 7.84
CA GLU A 224 22.18 -13.56 8.73
C GLU A 224 21.92 -13.37 10.22
N THR A 225 20.90 -12.65 10.62
CA THR A 225 20.71 -12.24 12.03
C THR A 225 19.43 -12.72 12.70
N GLY A 226 18.49 -13.32 11.98
CA GLY A 226 17.12 -13.45 12.46
C GLY A 226 16.62 -14.83 12.87
N ALA A 227 17.35 -15.90 12.59
CA ALA A 227 16.84 -17.27 12.77
C ALA A 227 16.51 -17.64 14.23
N ASN A 228 17.20 -17.05 15.20
CA ASN A 228 16.98 -17.36 16.63
C ASN A 228 15.81 -16.61 17.27
N HIS A 229 15.45 -15.43 16.73
CA HIS A 229 14.39 -14.57 17.26
C HIS A 229 13.53 -13.95 16.15
N PRO A 230 12.86 -14.76 15.30
CA PRO A 230 12.17 -14.26 14.11
C PRO A 230 11.04 -13.28 14.43
N PHE A 231 10.37 -13.42 15.56
CA PHE A 231 9.33 -12.49 15.99
C PHE A 231 9.90 -11.09 16.27
N ASP A 232 11.06 -10.99 16.92
CA ASP A 232 11.72 -9.70 17.18
C ASP A 232 12.15 -9.04 15.87
N VAL A 233 12.68 -9.81 14.94
CA VAL A 233 13.05 -9.33 13.60
C VAL A 233 11.83 -8.88 12.81
N LEU A 234 10.71 -9.59 12.90
CA LEU A 234 9.45 -9.18 12.28
C LEU A 234 8.96 -7.85 12.85
N VAL A 235 8.92 -7.73 14.19
CA VAL A 235 8.51 -6.49 14.88
C VAL A 235 9.35 -5.32 14.42
N GLN A 236 10.67 -5.44 14.53
CA GLN A 236 11.60 -4.37 14.19
C GLN A 236 11.52 -4.03 12.69
N GLY A 237 11.63 -5.04 11.83
CA GLY A 237 11.63 -4.85 10.39
C GLY A 237 10.34 -4.20 9.89
N CYS A 238 9.18 -4.64 10.35
CA CYS A 238 7.90 -4.05 9.93
C CYS A 238 7.69 -2.64 10.51
N CYS A 239 7.97 -2.42 11.80
CA CYS A 239 7.79 -1.11 12.43
C CYS A 239 8.74 -0.05 11.85
N ASP A 240 10.00 -0.40 11.62
CA ASP A 240 11.02 0.53 11.13
C ASP A 240 10.87 0.89 9.65
N ASN A 241 10.20 0.05 8.88
CA ASN A 241 10.01 0.25 7.45
C ASN A 241 8.63 0.77 7.05
N ILE A 242 7.84 1.26 8.00
CA ILE A 242 6.62 2.02 7.66
C ILE A 242 7.04 3.36 7.05
N VAL A 243 6.71 3.52 5.77
CA VAL A 243 7.05 4.72 4.97
C VAL A 243 5.75 5.34 4.48
N ASP A 244 5.07 6.07 5.35
CA ASP A 244 3.76 6.64 5.03
C ASP A 244 3.50 7.98 5.72
N VAL A 245 2.50 8.70 5.22
CA VAL A 245 2.13 10.04 5.70
C VAL A 245 1.49 10.05 7.07
N PHE A 246 0.90 8.94 7.53
CA PHE A 246 0.26 8.89 8.84
C PHE A 246 1.28 8.92 10.00
N GLN A 247 2.50 8.46 9.77
CA GLN A 247 3.56 8.55 10.79
C GLN A 247 4.13 9.97 10.88
N ARG A 248 4.19 10.51 12.09
CA ARG A 248 4.73 11.86 12.33
C ARG A 248 5.95 11.82 13.26
N PRO A 249 7.01 12.57 12.90
CA PRO A 249 7.19 13.31 11.63
C PRO A 249 7.30 12.34 10.44
N ASN A 250 6.77 12.73 9.28
CA ASN A 250 6.79 11.91 8.07
C ASN A 250 8.13 12.00 7.29
N THR A 251 9.20 12.34 8.00
CA THR A 251 10.54 12.46 7.42
C THR A 251 11.06 11.16 6.80
N ARG A 252 10.63 9.99 7.31
CA ARG A 252 10.95 8.69 6.71
C ARG A 252 10.45 8.60 5.26
N LEU A 253 9.26 9.10 4.98
CA LEU A 253 8.70 9.13 3.62
C LEU A 253 9.57 9.98 2.70
N TYR A 254 9.95 11.18 3.12
CA TYR A 254 10.79 12.10 2.33
C TYR A 254 12.20 11.56 2.13
N SER A 255 12.80 10.97 3.17
CA SER A 255 14.10 10.31 3.09
C SER A 255 14.08 9.10 2.16
N TRP A 256 12.97 8.37 2.09
CA TRP A 256 12.78 7.24 1.19
C TRP A 256 12.58 7.69 -0.27
N LEU A 257 11.81 8.78 -0.50
CA LEU A 257 11.52 9.32 -1.83
C LEU A 257 12.76 9.96 -2.47
N LYS A 258 13.50 10.78 -1.73
CA LYS A 258 14.58 11.63 -2.25
C LYS A 258 15.60 10.89 -3.13
N PRO A 259 16.26 9.81 -2.68
CA PRO A 259 17.24 9.10 -3.51
C PRO A 259 16.60 8.40 -4.71
N ARG A 260 15.34 7.95 -4.61
CA ARG A 260 14.63 7.27 -5.69
C ARG A 260 14.19 8.22 -6.79
N LEU A 261 13.72 9.41 -6.44
CA LEU A 261 13.41 10.46 -7.40
C LEU A 261 14.66 10.88 -8.17
N ALA A 262 15.78 11.08 -7.47
CA ALA A 262 17.05 11.48 -8.07
C ALA A 262 17.62 10.38 -8.98
N SER A 263 17.74 9.14 -8.52
CA SER A 263 18.34 8.04 -9.28
C SER A 263 17.56 7.65 -10.54
N ARG A 264 16.25 7.94 -10.56
CA ARG A 264 15.37 7.67 -11.71
C ARG A 264 15.14 8.93 -12.58
N HIS A 265 15.85 10.01 -12.31
CA HIS A 265 15.75 11.27 -13.05
C HIS A 265 14.31 11.79 -13.20
N VAL A 266 13.50 11.66 -12.13
CA VAL A 266 12.10 12.07 -12.14
C VAL A 266 11.98 13.57 -12.42
N ARG A 267 11.13 13.95 -13.38
CA ARG A 267 10.89 15.33 -13.79
C ARG A 267 9.59 15.91 -13.23
N GLY A 268 8.66 15.07 -12.77
CA GLY A 268 7.40 15.51 -12.18
C GLY A 268 6.77 14.43 -11.31
N ILE A 269 5.94 14.85 -10.40
CA ILE A 269 5.21 13.96 -9.47
C ILE A 269 3.71 14.02 -9.81
N VAL A 270 3.11 12.87 -10.00
CA VAL A 270 1.66 12.69 -9.98
C VAL A 270 1.27 12.25 -8.58
N LEU A 271 0.59 13.12 -7.84
CA LEU A 271 0.08 12.83 -6.52
C LEU A 271 -1.31 12.21 -6.62
N TRP A 272 -1.39 10.92 -6.33
CA TRP A 272 -2.60 10.11 -6.38
C TRP A 272 -3.29 10.03 -5.03
N LEU A 273 -4.57 10.35 -4.97
CA LEU A 273 -5.37 10.22 -3.75
C LEU A 273 -6.84 9.96 -4.06
N PHE A 274 -7.57 9.44 -3.09
CA PHE A 274 -9.03 9.36 -3.15
C PHE A 274 -9.67 10.65 -2.64
N THR A 275 -10.83 11.00 -3.18
CA THR A 275 -11.67 12.06 -2.63
C THR A 275 -11.88 11.82 -1.13
N GLY A 276 -11.68 12.87 -0.33
CA GLY A 276 -11.75 12.80 1.13
C GLY A 276 -10.46 12.30 1.82
N CYS A 277 -9.34 12.10 1.10
CA CYS A 277 -8.06 11.75 1.69
C CYS A 277 -7.26 13.01 2.09
N ASP A 278 -7.49 13.51 3.30
CA ASP A 278 -6.85 14.72 3.80
C ASP A 278 -5.34 14.54 4.06
N LEU A 279 -4.91 13.36 4.49
CA LEU A 279 -3.50 13.06 4.77
C LEU A 279 -2.61 13.30 3.54
N TRP A 280 -2.97 12.71 2.40
CA TRP A 280 -2.20 12.88 1.17
C TRP A 280 -2.43 14.23 0.51
N ARG A 281 -3.62 14.81 0.65
CA ARG A 281 -3.91 16.15 0.14
C ARG A 281 -3.00 17.21 0.79
N ALA A 282 -2.77 17.10 2.08
CA ALA A 282 -1.90 18.00 2.83
C ALA A 282 -0.43 17.96 2.37
N GLU A 283 0.02 16.85 1.79
CA GLU A 283 1.40 16.71 1.32
C GLU A 283 1.68 17.38 -0.04
N ALA A 284 0.67 17.83 -0.78
CA ALA A 284 0.85 18.37 -2.13
C ALA A 284 1.85 19.56 -2.19
N GLN A 285 1.77 20.48 -1.25
CA GLN A 285 2.68 21.62 -1.17
C GLN A 285 4.07 21.19 -0.69
N THR A 286 4.12 20.37 0.36
CA THR A 286 5.37 19.88 0.93
C THR A 286 6.20 19.07 -0.08
N LEU A 287 5.56 18.27 -0.94
CA LEU A 287 6.24 17.55 -2.03
C LEU A 287 6.90 18.50 -3.03
N ARG A 288 6.20 19.58 -3.43
CA ARG A 288 6.76 20.59 -4.33
C ARG A 288 7.99 21.27 -3.72
N GLU A 289 7.87 21.72 -2.48
CA GLU A 289 8.93 22.45 -1.78
C GLU A 289 10.13 21.56 -1.46
N SER A 290 9.90 20.33 -1.03
CA SER A 290 10.98 19.42 -0.63
C SER A 290 11.83 18.91 -1.79
N PHE A 291 11.24 18.79 -2.98
CA PHE A 291 11.94 18.20 -4.14
C PHE A 291 12.15 19.18 -5.29
N GLY A 292 11.54 20.37 -5.27
CA GLY A 292 11.60 21.33 -6.37
C GLY A 292 11.02 20.80 -7.67
N LEU A 293 10.14 19.79 -7.61
CA LEU A 293 9.50 19.17 -8.76
C LEU A 293 8.06 19.64 -8.91
N PRO A 294 7.57 19.82 -10.16
CA PRO A 294 6.14 20.03 -10.40
C PRO A 294 5.30 18.86 -9.88
N VAL A 295 4.16 19.16 -9.26
CA VAL A 295 3.25 18.16 -8.71
C VAL A 295 1.87 18.36 -9.31
N LEU A 296 1.37 17.33 -10.00
CA LEU A 296 -0.02 17.23 -10.45
C LEU A 296 -0.80 16.40 -9.45
N LEU A 297 -1.86 16.96 -8.86
CA LEU A 297 -2.77 16.22 -8.01
C LEU A 297 -3.86 15.56 -8.88
N LEU A 298 -3.97 14.23 -8.80
CA LEU A 298 -5.05 13.44 -9.38
C LEU A 298 -5.88 12.81 -8.28
N GLU A 299 -7.19 13.04 -8.36
CA GLU A 299 -8.14 12.62 -7.33
C GLU A 299 -9.14 11.62 -7.90
N ALA A 300 -9.18 10.42 -7.33
CA ALA A 300 -10.17 9.41 -7.68
C ALA A 300 -11.50 9.70 -6.97
N GLY A 301 -12.49 10.16 -7.71
CA GLY A 301 -13.82 10.52 -7.20
C GLY A 301 -14.79 9.36 -7.02
N GLY A 302 -14.31 8.12 -7.00
CA GLY A 302 -15.18 6.95 -6.83
C GLY A 302 -15.59 6.25 -8.13
N GLU A 303 -15.45 6.85 -9.30
CA GLU A 303 -15.67 6.16 -10.58
C GLU A 303 -14.34 5.60 -11.14
N PRO A 304 -14.35 4.36 -11.66
CA PRO A 304 -13.17 3.81 -12.33
C PRO A 304 -12.83 4.64 -13.56
N GLY A 305 -11.63 5.19 -13.56
CA GLY A 305 -11.07 5.84 -14.72
C GLY A 305 -11.04 7.37 -14.66
N ALA A 306 -10.04 7.93 -15.34
CA ALA A 306 -9.94 9.36 -15.49
C ALA A 306 -11.07 9.87 -16.38
N ALA A 307 -11.81 10.86 -15.88
CA ALA A 307 -12.70 11.62 -16.73
C ALA A 307 -11.88 12.34 -17.82
N PRO A 308 -12.47 12.72 -18.96
CA PRO A 308 -11.78 13.48 -20.03
C PRO A 308 -11.02 14.70 -19.48
N ARG A 309 -11.52 15.30 -18.42
CA ARG A 309 -10.89 16.45 -17.73
C ARG A 309 -9.54 16.06 -17.09
N GLU A 310 -9.44 14.87 -16.51
CA GLU A 310 -8.21 14.40 -15.85
C GLU A 310 -7.15 14.02 -16.89
N PHE A 311 -7.56 13.42 -18.00
CA PHE A 311 -6.68 13.18 -19.13
C PHE A 311 -6.07 14.47 -19.69
N ASN A 312 -6.88 15.51 -19.91
CA ASN A 312 -6.40 16.81 -20.38
C ASN A 312 -5.42 17.46 -19.38
N ARG A 313 -5.64 17.29 -18.08
CA ARG A 313 -4.72 17.77 -17.04
C ARG A 313 -3.39 17.01 -17.06
N LEU A 314 -3.42 15.69 -17.27
CA LEU A 314 -2.22 14.87 -17.46
C LEU A 314 -1.44 15.30 -18.69
N GLN A 315 -2.13 15.49 -19.82
CA GLN A 315 -1.50 15.96 -21.06
C GLN A 315 -0.82 17.29 -20.87
N ALA A 316 -1.52 18.30 -20.35
CA ALA A 316 -0.96 19.62 -20.08
C ALA A 316 0.25 19.54 -19.13
N PHE A 317 0.16 18.72 -18.08
CA PHE A 317 1.26 18.52 -17.15
C PHE A 317 2.50 17.96 -17.83
N VAL A 318 2.36 16.90 -18.63
CA VAL A 318 3.47 16.28 -19.36
C VAL A 318 4.07 17.26 -20.38
N GLU A 319 3.24 18.05 -21.06
CA GLU A 319 3.69 19.11 -22.00
C GLU A 319 4.55 20.18 -21.30
N THR A 320 4.21 20.59 -20.07
CA THR A 320 5.02 21.56 -19.31
C THR A 320 6.38 21.02 -18.86
N LEU A 321 6.58 19.70 -18.93
CA LEU A 321 7.83 19.04 -18.54
C LEU A 321 8.78 18.77 -19.75
N ARG A 322 8.34 19.04 -20.97
CA ARG A 322 9.17 18.93 -22.18
C ARG A 322 10.16 20.06 -22.28
#